data_53d0f233322dbf583ae70e599c5b6490
#
_entry.id   53d0f233322dbf583ae70e599c5b6490
#
_cell.length_a   1.000
_cell.length_b   1.000
_cell.length_c   1.000
_cell.angle_alpha   90.00
_cell.angle_beta   90.00
_cell.angle_gamma   90.00
#
_symmetry.space_group_name_H-M   'P 1'
#
loop_
_entity.id
_entity.type
_entity.pdbx_description
1 polymer ?
#
loop_
_entity_poly.entity_id
_entity_poly.type
_entity_poly.pdbx_seq_one_letter_code
_entity_poly.pdbx_strand_id
1 'polypeptide(L)'
;MKFVDEATIQVKAGRGGNGCVSFRREKFVPRGGPDGGNGGSGGSVYARASGRLYSLYDFRLKRIYEAQNGQGGMGSQCDGHKGEDLVIELPAGTQLYERTGEGEVLFADVSDPEQLILLAAGGKGGKGNEHFKSSTMRAPRFAQKGEPGEERSFRLELKILADAGLLGLPNAGKSTFLSQVSAARPKIADYPFTTLTPNLGVLIDDADPDRRMVIADIPGLIEGAHAGQGLGDRFLRHVERTRFLVHILSLEDIDLEGGDPWAGFDLINEELAQFDPELAERRQIEVVNKTDLASPEKLDALRRRAAADGRDIAFISAREGTGIEELVQRMWELYGSLERNVPFEHYREEETRDEEFPDIEVIWTRE
;
A
#
# COMPACT_ATOMS: atom_id res chain seq x y z
N MET A 1 -10.91 15.44 3.74
CA MET A 1 -9.86 14.51 4.18
C MET A 1 -8.55 15.07 3.69
N LYS A 2 -7.52 15.25 4.52
CA LYS A 2 -6.21 15.68 4.02
C LYS A 2 -5.49 14.43 3.49
N PHE A 3 -5.01 14.47 2.27
CA PHE A 3 -4.20 13.39 1.72
C PHE A 3 -2.76 13.56 2.20
N VAL A 4 -2.12 12.46 2.56
CA VAL A 4 -0.73 12.38 3.00
C VAL A 4 -0.14 11.12 2.40
N ASP A 5 0.96 11.27 1.70
CA ASP A 5 1.69 10.21 1.00
C ASP A 5 2.95 9.75 1.72
N GLU A 6 3.41 10.52 2.70
CA GLU A 6 4.55 10.16 3.53
C GLU A 6 4.21 10.26 5.02
N ALA A 7 4.58 9.22 5.77
CA ALA A 7 4.47 9.22 7.23
C ALA A 7 5.68 8.48 7.83
N THR A 8 5.95 8.72 9.11
CA THR A 8 6.94 7.95 9.84
C THR A 8 6.26 7.31 11.03
N ILE A 9 6.45 6.00 11.19
CA ILE A 9 5.92 5.23 12.32
C ILE A 9 7.05 4.52 13.05
N GLN A 10 6.84 4.30 14.34
CA GLN A 10 7.65 3.44 15.19
C GLN A 10 6.82 2.23 15.57
N VAL A 11 7.33 1.05 15.31
CA VAL A 11 6.70 -0.22 15.70
C VAL A 11 7.48 -0.84 16.83
N LYS A 12 6.75 -1.36 17.83
CA LYS A 12 7.32 -2.05 18.99
C LYS A 12 6.59 -3.37 19.18
N ALA A 13 7.31 -4.45 19.03
CA ALA A 13 6.78 -5.76 19.37
C ALA A 13 6.71 -5.95 20.88
N GLY A 14 5.80 -6.81 21.31
CA GLY A 14 5.62 -7.12 22.73
C GLY A 14 6.84 -7.82 23.33
N ARG A 15 7.17 -7.46 24.56
CA ARG A 15 8.18 -8.17 25.34
C ARG A 15 7.65 -9.55 25.77
N GLY A 16 8.49 -10.56 25.80
CA GLY A 16 8.18 -11.83 26.43
C GLY A 16 7.95 -11.71 27.94
N GLY A 17 7.00 -12.47 28.48
CA GLY A 17 6.75 -12.58 29.90
C GLY A 17 7.92 -13.27 30.63
N ASN A 18 8.15 -12.92 31.88
CA ASN A 18 9.19 -13.57 32.68
C ASN A 18 8.75 -14.99 33.10
N GLY A 19 9.69 -15.93 33.15
CA GLY A 19 9.48 -17.21 33.82
C GLY A 19 9.22 -17.03 35.29
N CYS A 20 8.51 -17.99 35.88
CA CYS A 20 8.17 -17.99 37.30
C CYS A 20 9.17 -18.83 38.13
N VAL A 21 9.43 -18.37 39.34
CA VAL A 21 10.10 -19.18 40.37
C VAL A 21 9.06 -19.61 41.38
N SER A 22 8.63 -20.87 41.35
CA SER A 22 7.65 -21.43 42.27
C SER A 22 8.03 -22.86 42.69
N PHE A 23 7.51 -23.28 43.83
CA PHE A 23 7.73 -24.62 44.37
C PHE A 23 6.40 -25.20 44.82
N ARG A 24 6.13 -26.43 44.40
CA ARG A 24 4.92 -27.15 44.76
C ARG A 24 4.78 -27.28 46.29
N ARG A 25 3.64 -26.83 46.81
CA ARG A 25 3.30 -26.95 48.26
C ARG A 25 1.90 -27.55 48.38
N GLU A 26 1.83 -28.78 48.92
CA GLU A 26 0.57 -29.46 49.15
C GLU A 26 0.55 -30.03 50.58
N LYS A 27 -0.64 -30.38 51.08
CA LYS A 27 -0.90 -30.80 52.46
C LYS A 27 0.02 -31.95 52.91
N PHE A 28 0.46 -32.85 52.04
CA PHE A 28 1.32 -33.98 52.34
C PHE A 28 2.67 -33.93 51.62
N VAL A 29 2.99 -32.82 50.94
CA VAL A 29 4.26 -32.63 50.19
C VAL A 29 4.90 -31.30 50.63
N PRO A 30 5.51 -31.22 51.83
CA PRO A 30 6.03 -29.97 52.36
C PRO A 30 7.29 -29.48 51.64
N ARG A 31 7.99 -30.35 50.91
CA ARG A 31 9.18 -30.02 50.07
C ARG A 31 8.97 -30.51 48.65
N GLY A 32 7.98 -29.91 47.95
CA GLY A 32 7.75 -30.16 46.52
C GLY A 32 8.89 -29.60 45.66
N GLY A 33 9.04 -30.15 44.46
CA GLY A 33 10.02 -29.67 43.47
C GLY A 33 9.65 -28.32 42.89
N PRO A 34 10.50 -27.74 42.02
CA PRO A 34 10.18 -26.53 41.25
C PRO A 34 8.99 -26.80 40.33
N ASP A 35 8.07 -25.86 40.31
CA ASP A 35 6.82 -25.91 39.53
C ASP A 35 6.48 -24.58 38.87
N GLY A 36 7.43 -23.69 38.69
CA GLY A 36 7.23 -22.41 38.03
C GLY A 36 7.10 -22.58 36.51
N GLY A 37 6.00 -22.06 35.97
CA GLY A 37 5.70 -22.06 34.55
C GLY A 37 6.52 -21.03 33.76
N ASN A 38 6.49 -21.14 32.43
CA ASN A 38 7.17 -20.23 31.52
C ASN A 38 6.39 -18.94 31.35
N GLY A 39 7.08 -17.87 30.99
CA GLY A 39 6.42 -16.67 30.45
C GLY A 39 5.89 -16.90 29.03
N GLY A 40 4.79 -16.23 28.68
CA GLY A 40 4.28 -16.21 27.32
C GLY A 40 5.16 -15.36 26.40
N SER A 41 5.21 -15.66 25.11
CA SER A 41 5.86 -14.78 24.12
C SER A 41 5.12 -13.47 23.98
N GLY A 42 5.82 -12.39 23.65
CA GLY A 42 5.20 -11.12 23.23
C GLY A 42 4.51 -11.25 21.87
N GLY A 43 3.57 -10.35 21.59
CA GLY A 43 2.93 -10.23 20.28
C GLY A 43 3.85 -9.60 19.25
N SER A 44 3.76 -10.02 18.01
CA SER A 44 4.49 -9.46 16.87
C SER A 44 3.66 -8.34 16.20
N VAL A 45 4.33 -7.50 15.42
CA VAL A 45 3.68 -6.45 14.62
C VAL A 45 3.78 -6.81 13.15
N TYR A 46 2.64 -6.79 12.47
CA TYR A 46 2.52 -7.08 11.05
C TYR A 46 1.94 -5.89 10.30
N ALA A 47 2.25 -5.78 9.00
CA ALA A 47 1.57 -4.92 8.06
C ALA A 47 0.75 -5.73 7.07
N ARG A 48 -0.36 -5.14 6.59
CA ARG A 48 -1.21 -5.71 5.54
C ARG A 48 -1.79 -4.60 4.68
N ALA A 49 -1.90 -4.84 3.35
CA ALA A 49 -2.58 -3.90 2.47
C ALA A 49 -4.09 -3.85 2.75
N SER A 50 -4.66 -2.66 2.65
CA SER A 50 -6.10 -2.44 2.79
C SER A 50 -6.60 -1.57 1.65
N GLY A 51 -7.53 -2.07 0.84
CA GLY A 51 -8.20 -1.32 -0.21
C GLY A 51 -9.16 -0.24 0.29
N ARG A 52 -9.36 -0.14 1.62
CA ARG A 52 -10.22 0.88 2.26
C ARG A 52 -9.48 2.16 2.60
N LEU A 53 -8.15 2.11 2.63
CA LEU A 53 -7.30 3.25 2.98
C LEU A 53 -6.69 3.83 1.70
N TYR A 54 -6.73 5.16 1.59
CA TYR A 54 -6.25 5.89 0.42
C TYR A 54 -5.21 6.96 0.76
N SER A 55 -4.79 7.05 2.03
CA SER A 55 -3.90 8.09 2.52
C SER A 55 -3.20 7.64 3.80
N LEU A 56 -1.99 8.12 3.99
CA LEU A 56 -1.22 7.91 5.22
C LEU A 56 -1.53 8.97 6.31
N TYR A 57 -2.65 9.69 6.20
CA TYR A 57 -2.99 10.77 7.13
C TYR A 57 -3.09 10.29 8.59
N ASP A 58 -3.72 9.15 8.83
CA ASP A 58 -3.90 8.60 10.18
C ASP A 58 -2.56 8.21 10.82
N PHE A 59 -1.57 7.83 10.00
CA PHE A 59 -0.21 7.48 10.43
C PHE A 59 0.64 8.71 10.80
N ARG A 60 0.28 9.91 10.33
CA ARG A 60 0.84 11.17 10.85
C ARG A 60 0.33 11.53 12.23
N LEU A 61 -0.91 11.14 12.54
CA LEU A 61 -1.53 11.40 13.85
C LEU A 61 -1.08 10.38 14.89
N LYS A 62 -1.15 9.09 14.55
CA LYS A 62 -0.68 7.99 15.40
C LYS A 62 0.63 7.45 14.84
N ARG A 63 1.73 7.72 15.54
CA ARG A 63 3.08 7.36 15.09
C ARG A 63 3.67 6.13 15.77
N ILE A 64 3.09 5.68 16.87
CA ILE A 64 3.61 4.57 17.67
C ILE A 64 2.57 3.45 17.65
N TYR A 65 3.04 2.25 17.30
CA TYR A 65 2.27 1.03 17.22
C TYR A 65 2.95 -0.04 18.07
N GLU A 66 2.26 -0.48 19.13
CA GLU A 66 2.82 -1.41 20.11
C GLU A 66 1.93 -2.66 20.19
N ALA A 67 2.55 -3.85 20.05
CA ALA A 67 1.89 -5.12 20.29
C ALA A 67 1.89 -5.45 21.79
N GLN A 68 1.03 -6.38 22.18
CA GLN A 68 0.84 -6.74 23.58
C GLN A 68 2.03 -7.56 24.12
N ASN A 69 2.44 -7.27 25.35
CA ASN A 69 3.46 -8.06 26.05
C ASN A 69 2.92 -9.45 26.44
N GLY A 70 3.79 -10.44 26.46
CA GLY A 70 3.50 -11.74 27.02
C GLY A 70 3.34 -11.68 28.55
N GLN A 71 2.43 -12.49 29.08
CA GLN A 71 2.22 -12.59 30.51
C GLN A 71 3.32 -13.41 31.18
N GLY A 72 3.65 -13.06 32.43
CA GLY A 72 4.58 -13.86 33.23
C GLY A 72 4.02 -15.25 33.55
N GLY A 73 4.88 -16.24 33.68
CA GLY A 73 4.52 -17.55 34.18
C GLY A 73 4.06 -17.49 35.63
N MET A 74 3.30 -18.48 36.06
CA MET A 74 2.79 -18.64 37.42
C MET A 74 3.24 -19.97 38.03
N GLY A 75 2.92 -20.19 39.30
CA GLY A 75 3.14 -21.47 39.97
C GLY A 75 2.24 -22.58 39.40
N SER A 76 2.44 -23.81 39.88
CA SER A 76 1.67 -24.99 39.46
C SER A 76 1.77 -25.27 37.95
N GLN A 77 2.94 -25.04 37.38
CA GLN A 77 3.23 -25.26 35.93
C GLN A 77 2.34 -24.44 34.97
N CYS A 78 1.79 -23.33 35.46
CA CYS A 78 0.96 -22.47 34.60
C CYS A 78 1.83 -21.52 33.78
N ASP A 79 1.87 -21.73 32.48
CA ASP A 79 2.53 -20.82 31.54
C ASP A 79 1.74 -19.51 31.37
N GLY A 80 2.45 -18.44 31.13
CA GLY A 80 1.85 -17.14 30.80
C GLY A 80 1.24 -17.14 29.39
N HIS A 81 0.16 -16.40 29.20
CA HIS A 81 -0.45 -16.25 27.87
C HIS A 81 0.45 -15.47 26.92
N LYS A 82 0.44 -15.86 25.63
CA LYS A 82 1.06 -15.10 24.55
C LYS A 82 0.38 -13.72 24.44
N GLY A 83 1.16 -12.66 24.20
CA GLY A 83 0.62 -11.33 23.82
C GLY A 83 -0.05 -11.39 22.45
N GLU A 84 -1.08 -10.58 22.26
CA GLU A 84 -1.78 -10.46 20.97
C GLU A 84 -0.91 -9.78 19.94
N ASP A 85 -0.91 -10.34 18.72
CA ASP A 85 -0.23 -9.75 17.57
C ASP A 85 -0.99 -8.51 17.10
N LEU A 86 -0.28 -7.49 16.60
CA LEU A 86 -0.85 -6.27 16.05
C LEU A 86 -0.73 -6.27 14.53
N VAL A 87 -1.84 -6.13 13.82
CA VAL A 87 -1.85 -5.94 12.38
C VAL A 87 -2.12 -4.47 12.07
N ILE A 88 -1.21 -3.82 11.34
CA ILE A 88 -1.33 -2.45 10.85
C ILE A 88 -1.85 -2.53 9.41
N GLU A 89 -3.05 -2.00 9.17
CA GLU A 89 -3.58 -1.87 7.83
C GLU A 89 -3.00 -0.62 7.17
N LEU A 90 -2.37 -0.78 6.01
CA LEU A 90 -1.76 0.28 5.21
C LEU A 90 -2.48 0.41 3.86
N PRO A 91 -2.54 1.59 3.24
CA PRO A 91 -2.99 1.71 1.85
C PRO A 91 -2.20 0.78 0.93
N ALA A 92 -2.88 0.12 -0.02
CA ALA A 92 -2.20 -0.70 -1.03
C ALA A 92 -1.21 0.15 -1.83
N GLY A 93 -0.01 -0.39 -2.10
CA GLY A 93 1.09 0.32 -2.75
C GLY A 93 1.90 1.23 -1.82
N THR A 94 1.80 1.01 -0.51
CA THR A 94 2.69 1.66 0.47
C THR A 94 4.02 0.94 0.52
N GLN A 95 5.11 1.67 0.29
CA GLN A 95 6.47 1.18 0.53
C GLN A 95 6.92 1.52 1.94
N LEU A 96 7.56 0.54 2.56
CA LEU A 96 8.14 0.62 3.89
C LEU A 96 9.66 0.77 3.75
N TYR A 97 10.22 1.85 4.26
CA TYR A 97 11.66 2.05 4.35
C TYR A 97 12.07 1.97 5.81
N GLU A 98 12.90 0.99 6.15
CA GLU A 98 13.48 0.89 7.50
C GLU A 98 14.54 1.95 7.70
N ARG A 99 14.44 2.68 8.81
CA ARG A 99 15.43 3.66 9.24
C ARG A 99 16.47 3.00 10.11
N THR A 100 17.67 2.84 9.55
CA THR A 100 18.84 2.34 10.26
C THR A 100 19.79 3.49 10.58
N GLY A 101 20.80 3.25 11.43
CA GLY A 101 21.85 4.25 11.71
C GLY A 101 22.67 4.65 10.47
N GLU A 102 22.64 3.86 9.39
CA GLU A 102 23.38 4.06 8.15
C GLU A 102 22.53 4.68 7.03
N GLY A 103 21.21 4.83 7.24
CA GLY A 103 20.30 5.41 6.25
C GLY A 103 18.94 4.72 6.21
N GLU A 104 18.24 4.91 5.10
CA GLU A 104 16.94 4.28 4.83
C GLU A 104 17.11 3.16 3.79
N VAL A 105 16.57 1.99 4.08
CA VAL A 105 16.59 0.82 3.18
C VAL A 105 15.16 0.40 2.90
N LEU A 106 14.84 0.09 1.63
CA LEU A 106 13.54 -0.47 1.28
C LEU A 106 13.40 -1.83 1.96
N PHE A 107 12.41 -1.94 2.84
CA PHE A 107 12.13 -3.14 3.62
C PHE A 107 11.07 -4.01 2.95
N ALA A 108 9.97 -3.41 2.51
CA ALA A 108 8.88 -4.13 1.85
C ALA A 108 7.97 -3.20 1.05
N ASP A 109 7.23 -3.77 0.11
CA ASP A 109 6.10 -3.17 -0.60
C ASP A 109 4.80 -3.85 -0.15
N VAL A 110 3.82 -3.05 0.29
CA VAL A 110 2.55 -3.53 0.84
C VAL A 110 1.47 -3.38 -0.22
N SER A 111 1.40 -4.34 -1.14
CA SER A 111 0.48 -4.30 -2.29
C SER A 111 -0.63 -5.34 -2.19
N ASP A 112 -0.37 -6.49 -1.54
CA ASP A 112 -1.29 -7.62 -1.47
C ASP A 112 -2.09 -7.63 -0.16
N PRO A 113 -3.44 -7.60 -0.23
CA PRO A 113 -4.30 -7.67 0.96
C PRO A 113 -4.24 -9.01 1.71
N GLU A 114 -3.84 -10.09 1.04
CA GLU A 114 -3.75 -11.41 1.66
C GLU A 114 -2.40 -11.64 2.35
N GLN A 115 -1.38 -10.86 2.00
CA GLN A 115 -0.05 -10.98 2.55
C GLN A 115 0.08 -10.25 3.89
N LEU A 116 0.58 -10.96 4.90
CA LEU A 116 1.02 -10.41 6.18
C LEU A 116 2.54 -10.25 6.17
N ILE A 117 3.03 -9.02 6.33
CA ILE A 117 4.45 -8.69 6.37
C ILE A 117 4.84 -8.48 7.82
N LEU A 118 5.80 -9.26 8.33
CA LEU A 118 6.32 -9.12 9.69
C LEU A 118 7.20 -7.87 9.77
N LEU A 119 6.79 -6.89 10.59
CA LEU A 119 7.54 -5.65 10.82
C LEU A 119 8.48 -5.75 12.02
N ALA A 120 8.03 -6.39 13.10
CA ALA A 120 8.82 -6.57 14.30
C ALA A 120 8.39 -7.85 15.04
N ALA A 121 9.35 -8.68 15.41
CA ALA A 121 9.10 -9.95 16.09
C ALA A 121 8.94 -9.76 17.60
N GLY A 122 7.95 -10.45 18.19
CA GLY A 122 7.73 -10.47 19.63
C GLY A 122 8.85 -11.21 20.38
N GLY A 123 9.20 -10.70 21.56
CA GLY A 123 10.19 -11.31 22.42
C GLY A 123 9.77 -12.69 22.94
N LYS A 124 10.71 -13.62 23.08
CA LYS A 124 10.44 -14.95 23.63
C LYS A 124 10.16 -14.88 25.12
N GLY A 125 9.22 -15.72 25.59
CA GLY A 125 8.94 -15.88 27.01
C GLY A 125 10.11 -16.55 27.73
N GLY A 126 10.39 -16.10 28.97
CA GLY A 126 11.43 -16.66 29.83
C GLY A 126 11.03 -18.04 30.37
N LYS A 127 11.97 -18.94 30.51
CA LYS A 127 11.74 -20.28 31.09
C LYS A 127 11.55 -20.21 32.59
N GLY A 128 10.54 -20.93 33.12
CA GLY A 128 10.33 -21.12 34.56
C GLY A 128 11.39 -21.97 35.23
N ASN A 129 11.45 -21.93 36.55
CA ASN A 129 12.49 -22.66 37.32
C ASN A 129 12.40 -24.17 37.13
N GLU A 130 11.29 -24.74 36.75
CA GLU A 130 11.13 -26.16 36.46
C GLU A 130 12.09 -26.64 35.35
N HIS A 131 12.31 -25.81 34.32
CA HIS A 131 13.22 -26.14 33.22
C HIS A 131 14.70 -26.25 33.61
N PHE A 132 15.08 -25.64 34.72
CA PHE A 132 16.47 -25.64 35.22
C PHE A 132 16.76 -26.72 36.22
N LYS A 133 15.78 -27.61 36.46
CA LYS A 133 15.97 -28.76 37.35
C LYS A 133 16.94 -29.75 36.70
N SER A 134 17.97 -30.15 37.47
CA SER A 134 18.95 -31.15 37.07
C SER A 134 19.30 -32.06 38.23
N SER A 135 20.10 -33.11 37.97
CA SER A 135 20.61 -34.03 39.02
C SER A 135 21.45 -33.30 40.07
N THR A 136 22.18 -32.27 39.67
CA THR A 136 23.03 -31.45 40.55
C THR A 136 22.26 -30.28 41.18
N MET A 137 21.24 -29.75 40.51
CA MET A 137 20.42 -28.63 40.98
C MET A 137 18.93 -29.03 41.02
N ARG A 138 18.53 -29.66 42.15
CA ARG A 138 17.17 -30.19 42.33
C ARG A 138 16.10 -29.12 42.59
N ALA A 139 16.48 -27.95 43.09
CA ALA A 139 15.57 -26.87 43.49
C ALA A 139 16.13 -25.50 43.04
N PRO A 140 16.17 -25.21 41.73
CA PRO A 140 16.63 -23.91 41.22
C PRO A 140 15.71 -22.78 41.69
N ARG A 141 16.33 -21.72 42.24
CA ARG A 141 15.64 -20.51 42.74
C ARG A 141 15.81 -19.35 41.78
N PHE A 142 15.84 -19.62 40.49
CA PHE A 142 15.92 -18.63 39.42
C PHE A 142 15.06 -19.06 38.24
N ALA A 143 14.65 -18.09 37.46
CA ALA A 143 13.97 -18.27 36.19
C ALA A 143 14.56 -17.30 35.16
N GLN A 144 14.32 -17.55 33.92
CA GLN A 144 14.76 -16.69 32.82
C GLN A 144 13.82 -15.48 32.69
N LYS A 145 14.37 -14.30 32.44
CA LYS A 145 13.59 -13.13 32.01
C LYS A 145 13.09 -13.33 30.60
N GLY A 146 11.93 -12.75 30.30
CA GLY A 146 11.46 -12.65 28.92
C GLY A 146 12.35 -11.72 28.12
N GLU A 147 12.56 -12.07 26.85
CA GLU A 147 13.33 -11.28 25.91
C GLU A 147 12.57 -10.00 25.52
N PRO A 148 13.26 -8.88 25.23
CA PRO A 148 12.61 -7.71 24.65
C PRO A 148 12.05 -8.06 23.27
N GLY A 149 10.94 -7.42 22.87
CA GLY A 149 10.49 -7.43 21.49
C GLY A 149 11.34 -6.51 20.63
N GLU A 150 11.31 -6.71 19.32
CA GLU A 150 12.00 -5.84 18.37
C GLU A 150 11.34 -4.47 18.34
N GLU A 151 12.17 -3.43 18.17
CA GLU A 151 11.73 -2.06 17.92
C GLU A 151 12.35 -1.57 16.62
N ARG A 152 11.49 -1.12 15.68
CA ARG A 152 11.93 -0.61 14.39
C ARG A 152 11.22 0.70 14.05
N SER A 153 11.85 1.53 13.21
CA SER A 153 11.27 2.77 12.73
C SER A 153 11.18 2.72 11.20
N PHE A 154 9.99 2.99 10.67
CA PHE A 154 9.73 2.96 9.25
C PHE A 154 9.29 4.33 8.74
N ARG A 155 9.84 4.74 7.60
CA ARG A 155 9.22 5.74 6.74
C ARG A 155 8.28 5.00 5.78
N LEU A 156 7.05 5.42 5.76
CA LEU A 156 6.00 4.98 4.85
C LEU A 156 5.97 5.93 3.66
N GLU A 157 5.93 5.40 2.45
CA GLU A 157 5.75 6.16 1.23
C GLU A 157 4.67 5.50 0.37
N LEU A 158 3.58 6.22 0.14
CA LEU A 158 2.50 5.73 -0.72
C LEU A 158 2.83 6.06 -2.16
N LYS A 159 3.19 5.04 -2.97
CA LYS A 159 3.56 5.22 -4.38
C LYS A 159 2.36 5.30 -5.33
N ILE A 160 1.26 4.63 -5.02
CA ILE A 160 0.07 4.65 -5.86
C ILE A 160 -0.78 5.87 -5.48
N LEU A 161 -0.86 6.82 -6.39
CA LEU A 161 -1.67 8.03 -6.26
C LEU A 161 -3.13 7.76 -6.61
N ALA A 162 -3.33 6.97 -7.68
CA ALA A 162 -4.64 6.64 -8.24
C ALA A 162 -4.55 5.32 -9.02
N ASP A 163 -5.69 4.65 -9.19
CA ASP A 163 -5.76 3.46 -10.01
C ASP A 163 -5.74 3.83 -11.50
N ALA A 164 -6.45 4.89 -11.88
CA ALA A 164 -6.47 5.42 -13.25
C ALA A 164 -6.00 6.88 -13.30
N GLY A 165 -5.10 7.19 -14.24
CA GLY A 165 -4.67 8.55 -14.54
C GLY A 165 -5.35 9.07 -15.80
N LEU A 166 -5.96 10.28 -15.76
CA LEU A 166 -6.50 10.92 -16.95
C LEU A 166 -5.40 11.70 -17.66
N LEU A 167 -5.14 11.34 -18.91
CA LEU A 167 -4.24 12.03 -19.83
C LEU A 167 -5.02 12.78 -20.89
N GLY A 168 -4.41 13.78 -21.48
CA GLY A 168 -4.96 14.52 -22.61
C GLY A 168 -4.59 16.00 -22.57
N LEU A 169 -4.74 16.66 -23.69
CA LEU A 169 -4.47 18.09 -23.87
C LEU A 169 -5.34 18.97 -22.93
N PRO A 170 -4.94 20.22 -22.68
CA PRO A 170 -5.80 21.19 -22.02
C PRO A 170 -7.18 21.27 -22.70
N ASN A 171 -8.23 21.40 -21.91
CA ASN A 171 -9.63 21.46 -22.38
C ASN A 171 -10.17 20.20 -23.09
N ALA A 172 -9.47 19.07 -23.09
CA ALA A 172 -10.00 17.80 -23.62
C ALA A 172 -11.22 17.27 -22.85
N GLY A 173 -11.55 17.88 -21.68
CA GLY A 173 -12.73 17.55 -20.88
C GLY A 173 -12.46 16.55 -19.75
N LYS A 174 -11.20 16.35 -19.35
CA LYS A 174 -10.79 15.45 -18.25
C LYS A 174 -11.55 15.72 -16.95
N SER A 175 -11.53 16.97 -16.47
CA SER A 175 -12.18 17.36 -15.22
C SER A 175 -13.71 17.25 -15.31
N THR A 176 -14.30 17.45 -16.50
CA THR A 176 -15.73 17.25 -16.74
C THR A 176 -16.07 15.77 -16.63
N PHE A 177 -15.29 14.90 -17.27
CA PHE A 177 -15.44 13.45 -17.15
C PHE A 177 -15.33 13.01 -15.69
N LEU A 178 -14.28 13.45 -14.98
CA LEU A 178 -14.07 13.12 -13.55
C LEU A 178 -15.28 13.53 -12.70
N SER A 179 -15.87 14.70 -12.97
CA SER A 179 -17.04 15.20 -12.23
C SER A 179 -18.30 14.39 -12.50
N GLN A 180 -18.43 13.79 -13.68
CA GLN A 180 -19.56 12.94 -14.05
C GLN A 180 -19.50 11.55 -13.41
N VAL A 181 -18.32 10.95 -13.35
CA VAL A 181 -18.14 9.56 -12.89
C VAL A 181 -17.87 9.44 -11.40
N SER A 182 -17.46 10.52 -10.75
CA SER A 182 -17.11 10.47 -9.32
C SER A 182 -18.35 10.44 -8.44
N ALA A 183 -18.45 9.45 -7.56
CA ALA A 183 -19.51 9.31 -6.56
C ALA A 183 -19.54 10.44 -5.52
N ALA A 184 -18.45 11.20 -5.40
CA ALA A 184 -18.35 12.39 -4.58
C ALA A 184 -17.78 13.54 -5.42
N ARG A 185 -18.07 14.80 -5.07
CA ARG A 185 -17.45 15.95 -5.74
C ARG A 185 -15.93 15.77 -5.72
N PRO A 186 -15.24 15.86 -6.89
CA PRO A 186 -13.80 15.76 -6.96
C PRO A 186 -13.15 16.69 -5.93
N LYS A 187 -12.18 16.17 -5.19
CA LYS A 187 -11.47 16.94 -4.17
C LYS A 187 -10.12 17.32 -4.72
N ILE A 188 -9.79 18.59 -4.57
CA ILE A 188 -8.44 19.09 -4.75
C ILE A 188 -7.59 18.50 -3.63
N ALA A 189 -6.56 17.76 -3.99
CA ALA A 189 -5.62 17.19 -3.04
C ALA A 189 -4.35 18.05 -3.01
N ASP A 190 -4.09 18.71 -1.86
CA ASP A 190 -2.86 19.47 -1.66
C ASP A 190 -1.69 18.51 -1.39
N TYR A 191 -0.90 18.27 -2.41
CA TYR A 191 0.34 17.51 -2.26
C TYR A 191 1.52 18.44 -2.03
N PRO A 192 2.35 18.21 -1.00
CA PRO A 192 3.49 19.09 -0.67
C PRO A 192 4.53 19.22 -1.79
N PHE A 193 4.52 18.28 -2.75
CA PHE A 193 5.47 18.22 -3.86
C PHE A 193 4.86 18.65 -5.21
N THR A 194 3.59 19.09 -5.24
CA THR A 194 2.93 19.54 -6.47
C THR A 194 2.74 21.03 -6.50
N THR A 195 3.15 21.66 -7.59
CA THR A 195 2.78 23.06 -7.90
C THR A 195 1.38 23.15 -8.51
N LEU A 196 0.88 22.03 -9.05
CA LEU A 196 -0.46 21.84 -9.61
C LEU A 196 -1.12 20.72 -8.83
N THR A 197 -2.19 21.04 -8.13
CA THR A 197 -2.93 20.07 -7.30
C THR A 197 -3.82 19.21 -8.18
N PRO A 198 -3.62 17.87 -8.22
CA PRO A 198 -4.49 16.98 -8.97
C PRO A 198 -5.88 16.92 -8.36
N ASN A 199 -6.90 16.82 -9.20
CA ASN A 199 -8.25 16.52 -8.77
C ASN A 199 -8.43 15.00 -8.69
N LEU A 200 -8.81 14.50 -7.52
CA LEU A 200 -9.10 13.09 -7.33
C LEU A 200 -10.61 12.84 -7.30
N GLY A 201 -11.05 11.85 -8.05
CA GLY A 201 -12.39 11.30 -7.99
C GLY A 201 -12.38 9.84 -7.56
N VAL A 202 -13.47 9.39 -6.96
CA VAL A 202 -13.66 8.00 -6.57
C VAL A 202 -14.84 7.43 -7.34
N LEU A 203 -14.60 6.41 -8.12
CA LEU A 203 -15.60 5.59 -8.78
C LEU A 203 -15.96 4.44 -7.83
N ILE A 204 -17.26 4.19 -7.68
CA ILE A 204 -17.78 3.06 -6.87
C ILE A 204 -18.43 2.10 -7.86
N ASP A 205 -18.15 0.80 -7.69
CA ASP A 205 -18.81 -0.23 -8.50
C ASP A 205 -20.27 -0.38 -8.05
N ASP A 206 -21.20 -0.26 -8.97
CA ASP A 206 -22.63 -0.40 -8.66
C ASP A 206 -22.99 -1.84 -8.23
N ALA A 207 -22.22 -2.84 -8.65
CA ALA A 207 -22.41 -4.23 -8.28
C ALA A 207 -21.77 -4.59 -6.94
N ASP A 208 -20.70 -3.90 -6.52
CA ASP A 208 -19.98 -4.11 -5.27
C ASP A 208 -19.55 -2.75 -4.66
N PRO A 209 -20.33 -2.18 -3.73
CA PRO A 209 -20.03 -0.88 -3.11
C PRO A 209 -18.70 -0.82 -2.35
N ASP A 210 -18.12 -1.96 -1.98
CA ASP A 210 -16.80 -2.03 -1.36
C ASP A 210 -15.67 -1.94 -2.39
N ARG A 211 -15.97 -2.18 -3.66
CA ARG A 211 -15.03 -2.06 -4.78
C ARG A 211 -14.98 -0.62 -5.28
N ARG A 212 -13.81 -0.02 -5.18
CA ARG A 212 -13.60 1.40 -5.51
C ARG A 212 -12.40 1.55 -6.41
N MET A 213 -12.43 2.57 -7.26
CA MET A 213 -11.33 2.97 -8.13
C MET A 213 -11.05 4.45 -7.93
N VAL A 214 -9.82 4.81 -7.66
CA VAL A 214 -9.39 6.20 -7.55
C VAL A 214 -8.91 6.68 -8.92
N ILE A 215 -9.47 7.80 -9.40
CA ILE A 215 -9.11 8.41 -10.66
C ILE A 215 -8.46 9.76 -10.36
N ALA A 216 -7.29 10.01 -10.96
CA ALA A 216 -6.60 11.30 -10.87
C ALA A 216 -6.73 12.07 -12.19
N ASP A 217 -7.27 13.29 -12.12
CA ASP A 217 -7.11 14.28 -13.19
C ASP A 217 -5.72 14.90 -13.01
N ILE A 218 -4.82 14.55 -13.90
CA ILE A 218 -3.43 14.97 -13.83
C ILE A 218 -3.28 16.20 -14.73
N PRO A 219 -3.24 17.43 -14.16
CA PRO A 219 -3.12 18.65 -14.94
C PRO A 219 -1.70 18.80 -15.47
N GLY A 220 -1.54 19.21 -16.74
CA GLY A 220 -0.29 19.82 -17.17
C GLY A 220 0.53 19.20 -18.28
N LEU A 221 -0.05 18.36 -19.18
CA LEU A 221 0.58 18.19 -20.50
C LEU A 221 0.38 19.49 -21.29
N ILE A 222 1.44 20.26 -21.44
CA ILE A 222 1.51 21.42 -22.30
C ILE A 222 2.60 21.14 -23.34
N GLU A 223 2.36 21.42 -24.61
CA GLU A 223 3.37 21.39 -25.68
C GLU A 223 4.67 22.05 -25.19
N GLY A 224 5.79 21.31 -25.24
CA GLY A 224 7.11 21.81 -24.87
C GLY A 224 7.56 21.55 -23.43
N ALA A 225 6.89 20.67 -22.68
CA ALA A 225 7.31 20.28 -21.33
C ALA A 225 8.74 19.68 -21.30
N HIS A 226 9.16 19.03 -22.40
CA HIS A 226 10.52 18.49 -22.59
C HIS A 226 11.60 19.56 -22.80
N ALA A 227 11.20 20.81 -23.10
CA ALA A 227 12.15 21.91 -23.38
C ALA A 227 12.72 22.59 -22.12
N GLY A 228 12.69 21.96 -20.96
CA GLY A 228 13.46 22.38 -19.78
C GLY A 228 12.78 23.43 -18.89
N GLN A 229 11.48 23.68 -19.00
CA GLN A 229 10.77 24.64 -18.13
C GLN A 229 10.24 24.02 -16.82
N GLY A 230 10.73 22.84 -16.40
CA GLY A 230 10.61 22.34 -15.02
C GLY A 230 9.22 21.84 -14.56
N LEU A 231 8.21 21.85 -15.43
CA LEU A 231 6.86 21.35 -15.13
C LEU A 231 6.68 19.88 -15.51
N GLY A 232 7.45 19.38 -16.50
CA GLY A 232 7.35 18.02 -17.04
C GLY A 232 7.69 16.94 -16.00
N ASP A 233 8.82 17.02 -15.32
CA ASP A 233 9.31 15.98 -14.38
C ASP A 233 8.38 15.75 -13.18
N ARG A 234 7.67 16.78 -12.74
CA ARG A 234 6.74 16.69 -11.61
C ARG A 234 5.41 16.08 -12.00
N PHE A 235 4.91 16.41 -13.20
CA PHE A 235 3.71 15.84 -13.79
C PHE A 235 3.88 14.33 -13.99
N LEU A 236 4.99 13.93 -14.58
CA LEU A 236 5.26 12.56 -14.96
C LEU A 236 5.42 11.64 -13.74
N ARG A 237 5.94 12.15 -12.62
CA ARG A 237 5.92 11.46 -11.32
C ARG A 237 4.51 11.14 -10.79
N HIS A 238 3.49 11.85 -11.22
CA HIS A 238 2.10 11.51 -10.87
C HIS A 238 1.54 10.40 -11.78
N VAL A 239 1.92 10.41 -13.06
CA VAL A 239 1.55 9.37 -14.01
C VAL A 239 2.20 8.04 -13.61
N GLU A 240 3.47 8.04 -13.17
CA GLU A 240 4.16 6.86 -12.64
C GLU A 240 3.39 6.15 -11.52
N ARG A 241 2.60 6.91 -10.76
CA ARG A 241 1.84 6.44 -9.60
C ARG A 241 0.42 5.98 -9.95
N THR A 242 0.14 5.66 -11.21
CA THR A 242 -1.15 5.11 -11.66
C THR A 242 -0.98 3.70 -12.21
N ARG A 243 -2.03 2.86 -12.14
CA ARG A 243 -1.98 1.48 -12.65
C ARG A 243 -2.22 1.42 -14.15
N PHE A 244 -3.12 2.26 -14.66
CA PHE A 244 -3.40 2.40 -16.09
C PHE A 244 -3.81 3.84 -16.41
N LEU A 245 -3.91 4.14 -17.68
CA LEU A 245 -4.18 5.49 -18.17
C LEU A 245 -5.48 5.54 -18.97
N VAL A 246 -6.21 6.64 -18.84
CA VAL A 246 -7.35 6.97 -19.71
C VAL A 246 -6.95 8.21 -20.50
N HIS A 247 -6.66 8.00 -21.77
CA HIS A 247 -6.15 9.03 -22.66
C HIS A 247 -7.30 9.70 -23.40
N ILE A 248 -7.59 10.95 -23.07
CA ILE A 248 -8.74 11.69 -23.58
C ILE A 248 -8.30 12.71 -24.62
N LEU A 249 -8.77 12.54 -25.85
CA LEU A 249 -8.61 13.49 -26.95
C LEU A 249 -9.94 14.22 -27.17
N SER A 250 -9.88 15.55 -27.38
CA SER A 250 -11.07 16.30 -27.80
C SER A 250 -11.36 16.11 -29.27
N LEU A 251 -12.64 15.96 -29.62
CA LEU A 251 -13.05 15.94 -31.01
C LEU A 251 -12.64 17.22 -31.78
N GLU A 252 -12.47 18.34 -31.06
CA GLU A 252 -12.04 19.63 -31.65
C GLU A 252 -10.58 19.57 -32.13
N ASP A 253 -9.75 18.69 -31.53
CA ASP A 253 -8.34 18.52 -31.85
C ASP A 253 -8.12 17.49 -33.00
N ILE A 254 -9.19 16.90 -33.54
CA ILE A 254 -9.14 15.90 -34.61
C ILE A 254 -9.31 16.55 -35.99
N ASP A 255 -8.25 16.49 -36.80
CA ASP A 255 -8.29 16.89 -38.21
C ASP A 255 -8.70 15.72 -39.11
N LEU A 256 -9.84 15.86 -39.79
CA LEU A 256 -10.36 14.87 -40.74
C LEU A 256 -10.01 15.22 -42.20
N GLU A 257 -9.54 16.43 -42.47
CA GLU A 257 -9.42 16.91 -43.83
C GLU A 257 -8.05 16.66 -44.49
N GLY A 258 -7.04 16.24 -43.72
CA GLY A 258 -5.72 16.03 -44.33
C GLY A 258 -4.64 15.41 -43.46
N GLY A 259 -4.90 15.12 -42.18
CA GLY A 259 -3.95 14.58 -41.22
C GLY A 259 -4.32 13.19 -40.66
N ASP A 260 -3.48 12.69 -39.81
CA ASP A 260 -3.82 11.54 -38.97
C ASP A 260 -4.76 12.00 -37.86
N PRO A 261 -6.02 11.48 -37.79
CA PRO A 261 -6.97 11.86 -36.75
C PRO A 261 -6.51 11.51 -35.35
N TRP A 262 -5.55 10.59 -35.23
CA TRP A 262 -5.02 10.08 -33.97
C TRP A 262 -3.70 10.72 -33.53
N ALA A 263 -3.18 11.70 -34.29
CA ALA A 263 -1.91 12.36 -34.02
C ALA A 263 -1.80 12.93 -32.59
N GLY A 264 -2.94 13.34 -32.00
CA GLY A 264 -2.98 13.82 -30.62
C GLY A 264 -2.66 12.74 -29.58
N PHE A 265 -3.07 11.48 -29.82
CA PHE A 265 -2.68 10.34 -28.96
C PHE A 265 -1.19 10.02 -29.13
N ASP A 266 -0.72 9.99 -30.37
CA ASP A 266 0.67 9.63 -30.67
C ASP A 266 1.66 10.67 -30.12
N LEU A 267 1.33 11.96 -30.21
CA LEU A 267 2.11 13.06 -29.64
C LEU A 267 2.33 12.89 -28.12
N ILE A 268 1.25 12.60 -27.38
CA ILE A 268 1.33 12.42 -25.92
C ILE A 268 2.09 11.15 -25.57
N ASN A 269 1.92 10.07 -26.35
CA ASN A 269 2.66 8.82 -26.13
C ASN A 269 4.16 8.99 -26.41
N GLU A 270 4.53 9.80 -27.42
CA GLU A 270 5.94 10.15 -27.66
C GLU A 270 6.54 10.95 -26.49
N GLU A 271 5.81 11.89 -25.91
CA GLU A 271 6.24 12.64 -24.74
C GLU A 271 6.42 11.73 -23.51
N LEU A 272 5.47 10.80 -23.28
CA LEU A 272 5.61 9.79 -22.22
C LEU A 272 6.87 8.92 -22.42
N ALA A 273 7.10 8.44 -23.66
CA ALA A 273 8.22 7.59 -23.97
C ALA A 273 9.58 8.29 -23.81
N GLN A 274 9.63 9.60 -24.08
CA GLN A 274 10.87 10.40 -23.87
C GLN A 274 11.20 10.57 -22.41
N PHE A 275 10.19 10.58 -21.53
CA PHE A 275 10.39 10.72 -20.10
C PHE A 275 10.71 9.37 -19.45
N ASP A 276 9.84 8.39 -19.64
CA ASP A 276 9.99 7.04 -19.13
C ASP A 276 9.35 6.03 -20.08
N PRO A 277 10.15 5.15 -20.72
CA PRO A 277 9.66 4.11 -21.61
C PRO A 277 8.60 3.19 -20.96
N GLU A 278 8.71 2.91 -19.64
CA GLU A 278 7.75 2.07 -18.93
C GLU A 278 6.35 2.71 -18.85
N LEU A 279 6.27 4.05 -18.84
CA LEU A 279 5.01 4.77 -18.86
C LEU A 279 4.31 4.68 -20.21
N ALA A 280 5.07 4.71 -21.29
CA ALA A 280 4.52 4.58 -22.64
C ALA A 280 3.96 3.16 -22.91
N GLU A 281 4.56 2.14 -22.28
CA GLU A 281 4.11 0.75 -22.36
C GLU A 281 2.91 0.45 -21.44
N ARG A 282 2.57 1.37 -20.54
CA ARG A 282 1.45 1.20 -19.61
C ARG A 282 0.14 1.06 -20.38
N ARG A 283 -0.73 0.16 -19.91
CA ARG A 283 -2.06 -0.03 -20.55
C ARG A 283 -2.87 1.25 -20.56
N GLN A 284 -3.44 1.58 -21.71
CA GLN A 284 -4.21 2.78 -21.93
C GLN A 284 -5.58 2.44 -22.51
N ILE A 285 -6.58 3.27 -22.17
CA ILE A 285 -7.87 3.31 -22.83
C ILE A 285 -7.92 4.63 -23.60
N GLU A 286 -7.97 4.57 -24.93
CA GLU A 286 -8.12 5.73 -25.81
C GLU A 286 -9.56 6.20 -25.85
N VAL A 287 -9.79 7.50 -25.67
CA VAL A 287 -11.13 8.11 -25.58
C VAL A 287 -11.21 9.36 -26.41
N VAL A 288 -12.19 9.44 -27.28
CA VAL A 288 -12.57 10.69 -27.98
C VAL A 288 -13.78 11.30 -27.27
N ASN A 289 -13.57 12.47 -26.71
CA ASN A 289 -14.58 13.22 -25.95
C ASN A 289 -15.19 14.37 -26.80
N LYS A 290 -16.25 14.96 -26.30
CA LYS A 290 -17.06 16.04 -26.93
C LYS A 290 -17.75 15.59 -28.23
N THR A 291 -18.23 14.36 -28.26
CA THR A 291 -18.98 13.83 -29.41
C THR A 291 -20.27 14.57 -29.68
N ASP A 292 -20.78 15.32 -28.70
CA ASP A 292 -21.92 16.26 -28.85
C ASP A 292 -21.67 17.38 -29.84
N LEU A 293 -20.41 17.67 -30.19
CA LEU A 293 -20.05 18.71 -31.18
C LEU A 293 -19.98 18.18 -32.61
N ALA A 294 -20.17 16.88 -32.84
CA ALA A 294 -20.07 16.26 -34.15
C ALA A 294 -21.45 15.93 -34.74
N SER A 295 -21.55 16.00 -36.06
CA SER A 295 -22.69 15.38 -36.74
C SER A 295 -22.61 13.85 -36.67
N PRO A 296 -23.76 13.13 -36.73
CA PRO A 296 -23.78 11.69 -36.73
C PRO A 296 -22.88 11.05 -37.80
N GLU A 297 -22.86 11.66 -39.01
CA GLU A 297 -22.06 11.19 -40.15
C GLU A 297 -20.55 11.30 -39.85
N LYS A 298 -20.12 12.38 -39.15
CA LYS A 298 -18.75 12.60 -38.76
C LYS A 298 -18.32 11.55 -37.71
N LEU A 299 -19.18 11.28 -36.75
CA LEU A 299 -18.92 10.24 -35.73
C LEU A 299 -18.81 8.84 -36.33
N ASP A 300 -19.69 8.50 -37.25
CA ASP A 300 -19.66 7.21 -37.94
C ASP A 300 -18.42 7.06 -38.84
N ALA A 301 -17.97 8.16 -39.46
CA ALA A 301 -16.70 8.15 -40.18
C ALA A 301 -15.51 7.91 -39.30
N LEU A 302 -15.44 8.57 -38.11
CA LEU A 302 -14.38 8.35 -37.11
C LEU A 302 -14.37 6.92 -36.54
N ARG A 303 -15.54 6.38 -36.23
CA ARG A 303 -15.65 4.99 -35.74
C ARG A 303 -15.16 3.99 -36.78
N ARG A 304 -15.54 4.18 -38.06
CA ARG A 304 -15.04 3.33 -39.16
C ARG A 304 -13.54 3.47 -39.36
N ARG A 305 -13.00 4.67 -39.18
CA ARG A 305 -11.57 4.91 -39.30
C ARG A 305 -10.82 4.24 -38.14
N ALA A 306 -11.27 4.39 -36.90
CA ALA A 306 -10.68 3.71 -35.76
C ALA A 306 -10.65 2.19 -35.95
N ALA A 307 -11.74 1.60 -36.39
CA ALA A 307 -11.83 0.18 -36.70
C ALA A 307 -10.88 -0.25 -37.84
N ALA A 308 -10.73 0.56 -38.88
CA ALA A 308 -9.79 0.29 -39.97
C ALA A 308 -8.33 0.36 -39.54
N ASP A 309 -7.99 1.26 -38.62
CA ASP A 309 -6.67 1.44 -38.07
C ASP A 309 -6.38 0.45 -36.90
N GLY A 310 -7.35 -0.41 -36.54
CA GLY A 310 -7.21 -1.43 -35.48
C GLY A 310 -7.17 -0.82 -34.07
N ARG A 311 -7.64 0.41 -33.89
CA ARG A 311 -7.68 1.08 -32.59
C ARG A 311 -9.05 0.87 -31.91
N ASP A 312 -9.02 0.51 -30.61
CA ASP A 312 -10.22 0.37 -29.77
C ASP A 312 -10.46 1.67 -29.00
N ILE A 313 -11.14 2.63 -29.65
CA ILE A 313 -11.38 3.97 -29.12
C ILE A 313 -12.81 4.07 -28.58
N ALA A 314 -12.95 4.55 -27.34
CA ALA A 314 -14.24 4.90 -26.77
C ALA A 314 -14.68 6.32 -27.23
N PHE A 315 -15.93 6.48 -27.62
CA PHE A 315 -16.48 7.76 -28.03
C PHE A 315 -17.51 8.24 -27.02
N ILE A 316 -17.22 9.37 -26.34
CA ILE A 316 -18.05 9.87 -25.24
C ILE A 316 -18.42 11.34 -25.41
N SER A 317 -19.49 11.76 -24.75
CA SER A 317 -19.71 13.15 -24.37
C SER A 317 -19.78 13.26 -22.85
N ALA A 318 -18.71 13.76 -22.27
CA ALA A 318 -18.65 13.98 -20.82
C ALA A 318 -19.68 15.02 -20.37
N ARG A 319 -20.12 15.89 -21.24
CA ARG A 319 -21.14 16.90 -20.96
C ARG A 319 -22.55 16.31 -20.91
N GLU A 320 -22.90 15.46 -21.87
CA GLU A 320 -24.23 14.87 -22.03
C GLU A 320 -24.36 13.49 -21.34
N GLY A 321 -23.27 12.90 -20.87
CA GLY A 321 -23.26 11.59 -20.26
C GLY A 321 -23.26 10.42 -21.24
N THR A 322 -23.23 10.69 -22.56
CA THR A 322 -23.30 9.65 -23.61
C THR A 322 -22.00 8.83 -23.62
N GLY A 323 -22.08 7.49 -23.65
CA GLY A 323 -20.94 6.57 -23.73
C GLY A 323 -20.12 6.43 -22.45
N ILE A 324 -20.51 7.12 -21.36
CA ILE A 324 -19.76 7.07 -20.09
C ILE A 324 -19.89 5.71 -19.41
N GLU A 325 -21.09 5.11 -19.39
CA GLU A 325 -21.32 3.80 -18.75
C GLU A 325 -20.44 2.71 -19.42
N GLU A 326 -20.36 2.71 -20.75
CA GLU A 326 -19.53 1.77 -21.50
C GLU A 326 -18.04 1.98 -21.20
N LEU A 327 -17.58 3.23 -21.13
CA LEU A 327 -16.19 3.55 -20.75
C LEU A 327 -15.88 3.09 -19.32
N VAL A 328 -16.78 3.35 -18.38
CA VAL A 328 -16.65 2.92 -16.97
C VAL A 328 -16.57 1.40 -16.87
N GLN A 329 -17.39 0.67 -17.63
CA GLN A 329 -17.31 -0.79 -17.67
C GLN A 329 -15.94 -1.27 -18.19
N ARG A 330 -15.42 -0.69 -19.28
CA ARG A 330 -14.06 -0.99 -19.80
C ARG A 330 -12.98 -0.70 -18.77
N MET A 331 -13.11 0.40 -18.01
CA MET A 331 -12.19 0.73 -16.93
C MET A 331 -12.20 -0.33 -15.82
N TRP A 332 -13.37 -0.84 -15.41
CA TRP A 332 -13.49 -1.90 -14.44
C TRP A 332 -12.93 -3.25 -14.93
N GLU A 333 -13.14 -3.59 -16.19
CA GLU A 333 -12.59 -4.79 -16.83
C GLU A 333 -11.05 -4.74 -16.85
N LEU A 334 -10.49 -3.58 -17.25
CA LEU A 334 -9.04 -3.38 -17.24
C LEU A 334 -8.47 -3.44 -15.84
N TYR A 335 -9.08 -2.75 -14.87
CA TYR A 335 -8.70 -2.76 -13.46
C TYR A 335 -8.65 -4.19 -12.90
N GLY A 336 -9.72 -4.98 -13.09
CA GLY A 336 -9.77 -6.37 -12.64
C GLY A 336 -8.75 -7.29 -13.33
N SER A 337 -8.33 -6.98 -14.57
CA SER A 337 -7.26 -7.72 -15.26
C SER A 337 -5.88 -7.43 -14.68
N LEU A 338 -5.66 -6.21 -14.19
CA LEU A 338 -4.40 -5.79 -13.57
C LEU A 338 -4.25 -6.30 -12.14
N GLU A 339 -5.35 -6.41 -11.39
CA GLU A 339 -5.32 -7.03 -10.05
C GLU A 339 -4.87 -8.50 -10.08
N ARG A 340 -5.17 -9.23 -11.16
CA ARG A 340 -4.77 -10.65 -11.34
C ARG A 340 -3.33 -10.83 -11.79
N ASN A 341 -2.69 -9.79 -12.31
CA ASN A 341 -1.38 -9.86 -12.97
C ASN A 341 -0.26 -9.14 -12.20
N VAL A 342 -0.40 -8.88 -10.89
CA VAL A 342 0.72 -8.36 -10.10
C VAL A 342 1.76 -9.49 -10.00
N PRO A 343 2.93 -9.40 -10.67
CA PRO A 343 3.96 -10.41 -10.53
C PRO A 343 4.50 -10.34 -9.11
N PHE A 344 4.38 -11.45 -8.38
CA PHE A 344 5.12 -11.66 -7.15
C PHE A 344 6.61 -11.73 -7.47
N GLU A 345 7.35 -10.66 -7.29
CA GLU A 345 8.78 -10.82 -7.07
C GLU A 345 8.96 -11.41 -5.67
N HIS A 346 9.15 -12.75 -5.66
CA HIS A 346 9.59 -13.45 -4.48
C HIS A 346 10.94 -12.88 -4.04
N TYR A 347 10.95 -12.06 -2.99
CA TYR A 347 12.15 -11.90 -2.21
C TYR A 347 12.49 -13.29 -1.64
N ARG A 348 13.61 -13.85 -2.10
CA ARG A 348 14.19 -15.08 -1.52
C ARG A 348 14.42 -14.83 -0.05
N GLU A 349 13.86 -15.69 0.79
CA GLU A 349 14.33 -15.86 2.15
C GLU A 349 15.84 -16.15 2.06
N GLU A 350 16.66 -15.17 2.44
CA GLU A 350 18.05 -15.47 2.77
C GLU A 350 18.01 -16.34 4.02
N GLU A 351 18.54 -17.57 3.86
CA GLU A 351 18.74 -18.53 4.94
C GLU A 351 19.40 -17.79 6.12
N THR A 352 18.66 -17.71 7.21
CA THR A 352 19.17 -17.21 8.50
C THR A 352 20.37 -18.05 8.88
N ARG A 353 21.56 -17.44 8.80
CA ARG A 353 22.77 -17.97 9.42
C ARG A 353 22.49 -18.11 10.91
N ASP A 354 22.86 -19.27 11.46
CA ASP A 354 22.89 -19.52 12.89
C ASP A 354 23.67 -18.41 13.61
N GLU A 355 22.95 -17.43 14.16
CA GLU A 355 23.56 -16.43 15.03
C GLU A 355 23.67 -17.02 16.45
N GLU A 356 24.87 -16.90 17.01
CA GLU A 356 25.21 -17.24 18.39
C GLU A 356 24.22 -16.57 19.35
N PHE A 357 23.66 -17.35 20.27
CA PHE A 357 22.65 -16.92 21.22
C PHE A 357 23.17 -15.77 22.11
N PRO A 358 22.42 -14.66 22.24
CA PRO A 358 22.79 -13.62 23.20
C PRO A 358 22.71 -14.11 24.65
N ASP A 359 23.50 -13.52 25.51
CA ASP A 359 23.60 -13.83 26.93
C ASP A 359 22.23 -13.84 27.63
N ILE A 360 21.89 -14.96 28.29
CA ILE A 360 20.60 -15.17 28.93
C ILE A 360 20.58 -14.44 30.30
N GLU A 361 19.73 -13.41 30.42
CA GLU A 361 19.49 -12.77 31.74
C GLU A 361 18.63 -13.64 32.67
N VAL A 362 19.11 -13.87 33.89
CA VAL A 362 18.49 -14.74 34.91
C VAL A 362 17.94 -13.92 36.07
N ILE A 363 16.74 -14.26 36.54
CA ILE A 363 16.12 -13.66 37.74
C ILE A 363 16.45 -14.51 38.96
N TRP A 364 17.11 -13.91 39.95
CA TRP A 364 17.37 -14.53 41.24
C TRP A 364 16.34 -14.05 42.25
N THR A 365 15.69 -14.98 42.97
CA THR A 365 14.84 -14.64 44.11
C THR A 365 15.70 -14.60 45.37
N ARG A 366 15.68 -13.48 46.10
CA ARG A 366 16.19 -13.41 47.49
C ARG A 366 15.12 -13.97 48.42
N GLU A 367 15.52 -14.69 49.48
CA GLU A 367 14.61 -15.21 50.53
C GLU A 367 13.82 -14.11 51.21
#